data_8f07bf068aea850efd4372fb36f225e9
#
_entry.id   8f07bf068aea850efd4372fb36f225e9
#
_cell.length_a   1.000
_cell.length_b   1.000
_cell.length_c   1.000
_cell.angle_alpha   90.00
_cell.angle_beta   90.00
_cell.angle_gamma   90.00
#
_symmetry.space_group_name_H-M   'P 1'
#
loop_
_entity.id
_entity.type
_entity.pdbx_description
1 polymer ?
#
loop_
_entity_poly.entity_id
_entity_poly.type
_entity_poly.pdbx_seq_one_letter_code
_entity_poly.pdbx_strand_id
1 'polypeptide(L)'
;MNDGNRSVKRSAWPIVAIAALCLGPFVVALLLYAGRDSLGGFGQLPNPDRELFASPPTIPLEPLNLAGGGQSKPDWSRSRWSLVYASLATCTADCAVALERLDQVWLSLGGDRDRVQRILLLPEASPDDMVPDGFVIGLFDVSGGDSLVDLFGREQLEQGRYFVVDPLGNIILSYPDSADQQRLLDDLERLLSVSRVG
;
A
#
# COMPACT_ATOMS: atom_id res chain seq x y z
N MET A 1 40.19 -55.49 53.38
CA MET A 1 38.89 -55.44 52.72
C MET A 1 38.69 -53.98 52.38
N ASN A 2 38.82 -53.65 51.09
CA ASN A 2 38.84 -52.29 50.63
C ASN A 2 37.65 -52.12 49.68
N ASP A 3 36.53 -51.63 50.16
CA ASP A 3 35.34 -51.39 49.38
C ASP A 3 35.48 -50.10 48.63
N GLY A 4 35.74 -50.23 47.32
CA GLY A 4 35.82 -49.11 46.41
C GLY A 4 34.46 -48.47 46.14
N ASN A 5 34.25 -47.30 46.73
CA ASN A 5 33.13 -46.43 46.41
C ASN A 5 33.25 -45.90 44.96
N ARG A 6 32.64 -46.58 43.98
CA ARG A 6 32.47 -46.08 42.61
C ARG A 6 31.32 -45.06 42.60
N SER A 7 31.66 -43.78 42.75
CA SER A 7 30.73 -42.72 42.46
C SER A 7 30.41 -42.73 40.95
N VAL A 8 29.24 -43.21 40.59
CA VAL A 8 28.70 -43.10 39.23
C VAL A 8 28.41 -41.65 38.94
N LYS A 9 29.33 -40.95 38.28
CA LYS A 9 29.03 -39.62 37.70
C LYS A 9 27.91 -39.78 36.70
N ARG A 10 26.68 -39.53 37.11
CA ARG A 10 25.52 -39.47 36.22
C ARG A 10 25.77 -38.28 35.27
N SER A 11 26.01 -38.58 34.03
CA SER A 11 26.16 -37.57 32.97
C SER A 11 24.86 -36.76 32.88
N ALA A 12 24.92 -35.45 33.10
CA ALA A 12 23.77 -34.55 32.97
C ALA A 12 23.46 -34.27 31.49
N TRP A 13 24.30 -34.79 30.58
CA TRP A 13 24.21 -34.53 29.13
C TRP A 13 22.84 -34.86 28.50
N PRO A 14 22.19 -36.02 28.81
CA PRO A 14 20.87 -36.30 28.22
C PRO A 14 19.79 -35.33 28.72
N ILE A 15 19.88 -34.85 29.96
CA ILE A 15 18.93 -33.85 30.48
C ILE A 15 19.11 -32.50 29.78
N VAL A 16 20.35 -32.07 29.56
CA VAL A 16 20.67 -30.85 28.84
C VAL A 16 20.22 -30.95 27.38
N ALA A 17 20.41 -32.11 26.73
CA ALA A 17 19.96 -32.33 25.34
C ALA A 17 18.43 -32.25 25.21
N ILE A 18 17.68 -32.85 26.14
CA ILE A 18 16.21 -32.76 26.15
C ILE A 18 15.75 -31.31 26.41
N ALA A 19 16.36 -30.62 27.36
CA ALA A 19 16.06 -29.23 27.65
C ALA A 19 16.33 -28.33 26.43
N ALA A 20 17.45 -28.54 25.76
CA ALA A 20 17.80 -27.79 24.53
C ALA A 20 16.81 -28.07 23.38
N LEU A 21 16.36 -29.31 23.24
CA LEU A 21 15.36 -29.67 22.22
C LEU A 21 13.99 -29.04 22.49
N CYS A 22 13.58 -28.99 23.75
CA CYS A 22 12.29 -28.45 24.14
C CYS A 22 12.28 -26.93 24.21
N LEU A 23 13.35 -26.29 24.71
CA LEU A 23 13.42 -24.84 24.90
C LEU A 23 14.01 -24.13 23.69
N GLY A 24 14.80 -24.83 22.86
CA GLY A 24 15.45 -24.25 21.67
C GLY A 24 14.49 -23.49 20.75
N PRO A 25 13.37 -24.11 20.33
CA PRO A 25 12.40 -23.42 19.46
C PRO A 25 11.84 -22.13 20.09
N PHE A 26 11.60 -22.13 21.40
CA PHE A 26 11.09 -20.95 22.12
C PHE A 26 12.14 -19.84 22.20
N VAL A 27 13.40 -20.18 22.44
CA VAL A 27 14.51 -19.22 22.48
C VAL A 27 14.71 -18.61 21.07
N VAL A 28 14.68 -19.44 20.01
CA VAL A 28 14.77 -18.96 18.64
C VAL A 28 13.59 -18.04 18.32
N ALA A 29 12.37 -18.42 18.64
CA ALA A 29 11.19 -17.59 18.43
C ALA A 29 11.26 -16.25 19.20
N LEU A 30 11.77 -16.28 20.45
CA LEU A 30 11.95 -15.08 21.26
C LEU A 30 13.03 -14.15 20.68
N LEU A 31 14.13 -14.70 20.19
CA LEU A 31 15.20 -13.92 19.54
C LEU A 31 14.73 -13.31 18.23
N LEU A 32 13.97 -14.05 17.41
CA LEU A 32 13.35 -13.53 16.20
C LEU A 32 12.32 -12.44 16.51
N TYR A 33 11.52 -12.64 17.55
CA TYR A 33 10.55 -11.64 17.99
C TYR A 33 11.21 -10.38 18.56
N ALA A 34 12.23 -10.51 19.38
CA ALA A 34 12.98 -9.37 19.94
C ALA A 34 13.82 -8.64 18.88
N GLY A 35 14.32 -9.38 17.87
CA GLY A 35 15.09 -8.81 16.76
C GLY A 35 14.24 -8.29 15.61
N ARG A 36 12.90 -8.42 15.65
CA ARG A 36 12.02 -8.03 14.53
C ARG A 36 12.17 -6.57 14.10
N ASP A 37 12.42 -5.66 15.06
CA ASP A 37 12.59 -4.24 14.80
C ASP A 37 13.99 -3.91 14.23
N SER A 38 14.98 -4.78 14.52
CA SER A 38 16.35 -4.65 14.02
C SER A 38 16.61 -5.44 12.72
N LEU A 39 15.80 -6.49 12.47
CA LEU A 39 15.90 -7.33 11.28
C LEU A 39 14.92 -6.87 10.17
N GLY A 40 14.28 -5.68 10.36
CA GLY A 40 13.25 -5.19 9.44
C GLY A 40 12.29 -6.33 9.13
N GLY A 41 11.10 -6.37 9.75
CA GLY A 41 10.15 -7.50 9.77
C GLY A 41 10.31 -8.49 8.63
N PHE A 42 10.44 -9.76 8.93
CA PHE A 42 10.69 -10.84 7.97
C PHE A 42 9.82 -10.66 6.72
N GLY A 43 10.44 -10.30 5.61
CA GLY A 43 9.81 -10.25 4.29
C GLY A 43 9.57 -8.87 3.69
N GLN A 44 9.98 -7.77 4.33
CA GLN A 44 9.84 -6.45 3.72
C GLN A 44 11.12 -5.65 3.82
N LEU A 45 11.83 -5.60 2.71
CA LEU A 45 12.68 -4.45 2.43
C LEU A 45 11.78 -3.22 2.49
N PRO A 46 12.14 -2.15 3.25
CA PRO A 46 11.42 -0.89 3.19
C PRO A 46 11.29 -0.49 1.72
N ASN A 47 10.06 -0.33 1.23
CA ASN A 47 9.86 0.19 -0.11
C ASN A 47 10.29 1.66 -0.08
N PRO A 48 11.44 2.04 -0.69
CA PRO A 48 11.95 3.40 -0.60
C PRO A 48 11.07 4.40 -1.36
N ASP A 49 10.23 3.90 -2.28
CA ASP A 49 9.37 4.72 -3.12
C ASP A 49 8.01 4.99 -2.44
N ARG A 50 7.73 4.26 -1.33
CA ARG A 50 6.48 4.36 -0.61
C ARG A 50 6.55 5.40 0.49
N GLU A 51 5.62 6.31 0.50
CA GLU A 51 5.33 7.19 1.62
C GLU A 51 4.07 6.69 2.35
N LEU A 52 4.24 6.33 3.62
CA LEU A 52 3.16 5.90 4.51
C LEU A 52 2.73 7.08 5.36
N PHE A 53 1.45 7.43 5.33
CA PHE A 53 0.91 8.47 6.19
C PHE A 53 0.78 7.96 7.63
N ALA A 54 1.52 8.56 8.56
CA ALA A 54 1.41 8.25 9.99
C ALA A 54 0.02 8.59 10.57
N SER A 55 -0.62 9.61 10.00
CA SER A 55 -2.01 9.98 10.24
C SER A 55 -2.69 10.14 8.88
N PRO A 56 -3.31 9.06 8.35
CA PRO A 56 -3.90 9.08 7.03
C PRO A 56 -4.97 10.17 6.90
N PRO A 57 -4.82 11.13 5.97
CA PRO A 57 -5.86 12.11 5.72
C PRO A 57 -7.07 11.44 5.07
N THR A 58 -8.27 11.92 5.43
CA THR A 58 -9.53 11.35 4.93
C THR A 58 -10.13 12.26 3.88
N ILE A 59 -10.47 11.72 2.72
CA ILE A 59 -11.16 12.44 1.64
C ILE A 59 -12.55 12.88 2.13
N PRO A 60 -12.91 14.17 2.00
CA PRO A 60 -14.21 14.65 2.41
C PRO A 60 -15.34 14.03 1.60
N LEU A 61 -16.56 14.03 2.15
CA LEU A 61 -17.77 13.56 1.47
C LEU A 61 -18.33 14.68 0.55
N GLU A 62 -17.60 14.94 -0.53
CA GLU A 62 -17.96 15.95 -1.51
C GLU A 62 -18.00 15.33 -2.92
N PRO A 63 -18.93 15.75 -3.77
CA PRO A 63 -19.00 15.24 -5.13
C PRO A 63 -17.80 15.74 -5.93
N LEU A 64 -17.26 14.85 -6.76
CA LEU A 64 -16.17 15.15 -7.68
C LEU A 64 -16.75 15.62 -9.02
N ASN A 65 -16.26 16.70 -9.58
CA ASN A 65 -16.59 17.09 -10.95
C ASN A 65 -16.00 16.07 -11.93
N LEU A 66 -16.79 15.60 -12.88
CA LEU A 66 -16.38 14.56 -13.83
C LEU A 66 -16.01 15.18 -15.18
N ALA A 67 -14.98 14.67 -15.83
CA ALA A 67 -14.53 15.11 -17.14
C ALA A 67 -15.61 14.96 -18.22
N GLY A 68 -16.47 13.94 -18.13
CA GLY A 68 -17.62 13.73 -19.00
C GLY A 68 -18.84 14.62 -18.71
N GLY A 69 -18.70 15.56 -17.78
CA GLY A 69 -19.77 16.41 -17.29
C GLY A 69 -20.55 15.82 -16.13
N GLY A 70 -21.14 16.69 -15.30
CA GLY A 70 -21.85 16.29 -14.09
C GLY A 70 -20.93 16.05 -12.89
N GLN A 71 -21.48 15.41 -11.87
CA GLN A 71 -20.80 15.14 -10.63
C GLN A 71 -20.91 13.68 -10.23
N SER A 72 -19.89 13.17 -9.54
CA SER A 72 -19.93 11.88 -8.87
C SER A 72 -20.87 11.91 -7.67
N LYS A 73 -21.08 10.75 -7.05
CA LYS A 73 -21.65 10.70 -5.70
C LYS A 73 -20.66 11.29 -4.70
N PRO A 74 -21.13 11.88 -3.58
CA PRO A 74 -20.25 12.43 -2.55
C PRO A 74 -19.31 11.40 -1.91
N ASP A 75 -19.70 10.13 -1.95
CA ASP A 75 -18.99 8.99 -1.38
C ASP A 75 -18.13 8.21 -2.41
N TRP A 76 -17.71 8.87 -3.49
CA TRP A 76 -16.97 8.28 -4.60
C TRP A 76 -15.68 7.53 -4.18
N SER A 77 -15.04 7.97 -3.11
CA SER A 77 -13.81 7.36 -2.56
C SER A 77 -14.08 6.24 -1.56
N ARG A 78 -15.37 5.85 -1.38
CA ARG A 78 -15.77 4.88 -0.34
C ARG A 78 -16.27 3.57 -0.92
N SER A 79 -16.42 2.59 -0.03
CA SER A 79 -16.93 1.24 -0.33
C SER A 79 -15.98 0.33 -1.11
N ARG A 80 -15.01 0.86 -1.84
CA ARG A 80 -13.97 0.10 -2.53
C ARG A 80 -12.60 0.72 -2.29
N TRP A 81 -11.57 -0.06 -2.45
CA TRP A 81 -10.22 0.46 -2.57
C TRP A 81 -10.12 1.32 -3.82
N SER A 82 -9.36 2.40 -3.75
CA SER A 82 -9.14 3.26 -4.91
C SER A 82 -7.66 3.38 -5.19
N LEU A 83 -7.29 3.07 -6.42
CA LEU A 83 -5.97 3.31 -6.97
C LEU A 83 -6.07 4.59 -7.79
N VAL A 84 -5.47 5.66 -7.27
CA VAL A 84 -5.62 7.02 -7.79
C VAL A 84 -4.32 7.47 -8.43
N TYR A 85 -4.35 7.98 -9.65
CA TYR A 85 -3.30 8.84 -10.18
C TYR A 85 -3.79 10.28 -10.17
N ALA A 86 -3.00 11.17 -9.61
CA ALA A 86 -3.37 12.56 -9.48
C ALA A 86 -2.21 13.46 -9.93
N SER A 87 -2.50 14.49 -10.73
CA SER A 87 -1.53 15.46 -11.23
C SER A 87 -2.18 16.83 -11.41
N LEU A 88 -1.43 17.90 -11.15
CA LEU A 88 -1.81 19.27 -11.51
C LEU A 88 -1.37 19.67 -12.93
N ALA A 89 -0.60 18.82 -13.60
CA ALA A 89 -0.26 19.00 -14.99
C ALA A 89 -1.35 18.43 -15.92
N THR A 90 -1.52 19.04 -17.09
CA THR A 90 -2.33 18.45 -18.16
C THR A 90 -1.78 17.08 -18.54
N CYS A 91 -2.66 16.12 -18.80
CA CYS A 91 -2.24 14.77 -19.19
C CYS A 91 -1.53 14.79 -20.55
N THR A 92 -0.27 14.40 -20.55
CA THR A 92 0.62 14.27 -21.70
C THR A 92 1.03 12.82 -21.88
N ALA A 93 1.98 12.55 -22.77
CA ALA A 93 2.52 11.20 -22.99
C ALA A 93 3.04 10.54 -21.70
N ASP A 94 3.65 11.31 -20.79
CA ASP A 94 4.15 10.78 -19.51
C ASP A 94 3.00 10.36 -18.59
N CYS A 95 1.93 11.14 -18.55
CA CYS A 95 0.70 10.78 -17.85
C CYS A 95 0.08 9.50 -18.44
N ALA A 96 0.01 9.37 -19.77
CA ALA A 96 -0.51 8.17 -20.41
C ALA A 96 0.29 6.92 -20.00
N VAL A 97 1.63 7.01 -19.95
CA VAL A 97 2.49 5.92 -19.47
C VAL A 97 2.21 5.60 -18.00
N ALA A 98 2.00 6.61 -17.16
CA ALA A 98 1.66 6.40 -15.74
C ALA A 98 0.30 5.70 -15.59
N LEU A 99 -0.69 6.05 -16.42
CA LEU A 99 -2.01 5.40 -16.41
C LEU A 99 -1.94 3.96 -16.92
N GLU A 100 -1.14 3.68 -17.95
CA GLU A 100 -0.92 2.33 -18.44
C GLU A 100 -0.29 1.44 -17.33
N ARG A 101 0.71 1.95 -16.60
CA ARG A 101 1.30 1.24 -15.46
C ARG A 101 0.27 0.94 -14.37
N LEU A 102 -0.57 1.91 -14.04
CA LEU A 102 -1.64 1.75 -13.06
C LEU A 102 -2.66 0.71 -13.52
N ASP A 103 -3.00 0.70 -14.79
CA ASP A 103 -3.89 -0.29 -15.40
C ASP A 103 -3.29 -1.70 -15.33
N GLN A 104 -1.99 -1.86 -15.61
CA GLN A 104 -1.27 -3.12 -15.49
C GLN A 104 -1.25 -3.64 -14.04
N VAL A 105 -1.05 -2.75 -13.04
CA VAL A 105 -1.18 -3.12 -11.63
C VAL A 105 -2.56 -3.66 -11.33
N TRP A 106 -3.60 -2.95 -11.76
CA TRP A 106 -4.99 -3.36 -11.54
C TRP A 106 -5.33 -4.69 -12.22
N LEU A 107 -4.89 -4.90 -13.46
CA LEU A 107 -5.07 -6.17 -14.18
C LEU A 107 -4.39 -7.33 -13.48
N SER A 108 -3.21 -7.08 -12.85
CA SER A 108 -2.43 -8.09 -12.14
C SER A 108 -3.06 -8.58 -10.85
N LEU A 109 -4.03 -7.82 -10.27
CA LEU A 109 -4.78 -8.21 -9.07
C LEU A 109 -5.69 -9.43 -9.28
N GLY A 110 -5.92 -9.85 -10.53
CA GLY A 110 -6.72 -11.02 -10.84
C GLY A 110 -8.14 -10.96 -10.25
N GLY A 111 -8.46 -11.86 -9.32
CA GLY A 111 -9.78 -11.94 -8.70
C GLY A 111 -10.13 -10.78 -7.76
N ASP A 112 -9.15 -10.08 -7.24
CA ASP A 112 -9.36 -8.94 -6.32
C ASP A 112 -9.58 -7.60 -7.04
N ARG A 113 -9.43 -7.55 -8.37
CA ARG A 113 -9.57 -6.31 -9.15
C ARG A 113 -10.94 -5.65 -9.01
N ASP A 114 -12.01 -6.42 -8.80
CA ASP A 114 -13.38 -5.89 -8.65
C ASP A 114 -13.55 -5.11 -7.34
N ARG A 115 -12.64 -5.29 -6.39
CA ARG A 115 -12.56 -4.57 -5.11
C ARG A 115 -11.83 -3.24 -5.23
N VAL A 116 -11.16 -2.99 -6.38
CA VAL A 116 -10.31 -1.83 -6.61
C VAL A 116 -10.83 -1.03 -7.81
N GLN A 117 -11.19 0.22 -7.57
CA GLN A 117 -11.51 1.17 -8.64
C GLN A 117 -10.28 1.98 -9.04
N ARG A 118 -10.25 2.44 -10.29
CA ARG A 118 -9.20 3.29 -10.84
C ARG A 118 -9.72 4.70 -11.01
N ILE A 119 -8.98 5.68 -10.50
CA ILE A 119 -9.39 7.08 -10.52
C ILE A 119 -8.25 7.92 -11.06
N LEU A 120 -8.57 8.82 -11.98
CA LEU A 120 -7.68 9.83 -12.50
C LEU A 120 -8.18 11.20 -12.03
N LEU A 121 -7.30 11.98 -11.39
CA LEU A 121 -7.60 13.34 -10.94
C LEU A 121 -6.69 14.34 -11.67
N LEU A 122 -7.27 15.23 -12.44
CA LEU A 122 -6.57 16.22 -13.26
C LEU A 122 -7.16 17.62 -13.12
N PRO A 123 -6.44 18.70 -13.50
CA PRO A 123 -6.99 20.05 -13.51
C PRO A 123 -7.99 20.27 -14.65
N GLU A 124 -7.88 19.51 -15.73
CA GLU A 124 -8.74 19.59 -16.91
C GLU A 124 -8.93 18.21 -17.55
N ALA A 125 -9.95 18.08 -18.39
CA ALA A 125 -10.22 16.84 -19.08
C ALA A 125 -9.05 16.45 -20.02
N SER A 126 -8.66 15.18 -19.94
CA SER A 126 -7.68 14.58 -20.84
C SER A 126 -8.34 14.17 -22.16
N PRO A 127 -7.59 14.13 -23.28
CA PRO A 127 -8.07 13.46 -24.49
C PRO A 127 -8.46 12.01 -24.22
N ASP A 128 -9.58 11.57 -24.77
CA ASP A 128 -10.16 10.23 -24.52
C ASP A 128 -9.23 9.08 -24.91
N ASP A 129 -8.35 9.28 -25.89
CA ASP A 129 -7.38 8.28 -26.37
C ASP A 129 -6.17 8.08 -25.46
N MET A 130 -5.98 8.93 -24.44
CA MET A 130 -4.87 8.84 -23.50
C MET A 130 -5.22 8.08 -22.21
N VAL A 131 -6.50 7.84 -21.96
CA VAL A 131 -6.95 7.21 -20.71
C VAL A 131 -7.51 5.82 -21.00
N PRO A 132 -6.96 4.75 -20.40
CA PRO A 132 -7.54 3.42 -20.56
C PRO A 132 -8.98 3.33 -20.07
N ASP A 133 -9.75 2.41 -20.64
CA ASP A 133 -11.15 2.20 -20.27
C ASP A 133 -11.33 1.88 -18.78
N GLY A 134 -12.44 2.35 -18.20
CA GLY A 134 -12.84 2.02 -16.83
C GLY A 134 -12.23 2.89 -15.73
N PHE A 135 -11.55 3.97 -16.09
CA PHE A 135 -11.17 5.01 -15.13
C PHE A 135 -12.34 5.94 -14.83
N VAL A 136 -12.45 6.35 -13.56
CA VAL A 136 -13.27 7.50 -13.18
C VAL A 136 -12.39 8.75 -13.29
N ILE A 137 -12.73 9.67 -14.19
CA ILE A 137 -11.95 10.88 -14.42
C ILE A 137 -12.60 12.04 -13.68
N GLY A 138 -11.95 12.49 -12.62
CA GLY A 138 -12.35 13.62 -11.81
C GLY A 138 -11.48 14.85 -12.08
N LEU A 139 -12.07 16.02 -11.88
CA LEU A 139 -11.40 17.30 -12.11
C LEU A 139 -11.18 18.04 -10.80
N PHE A 140 -9.95 18.54 -10.59
CA PHE A 140 -9.61 19.48 -9.55
C PHE A 140 -10.04 20.91 -9.91
N ASP A 141 -10.47 21.68 -8.93
CA ASP A 141 -10.52 23.15 -9.08
C ASP A 141 -9.18 23.76 -8.61
N VAL A 142 -8.29 24.03 -9.53
CA VAL A 142 -6.98 24.63 -9.23
C VAL A 142 -7.01 26.11 -8.96
N SER A 143 -8.15 26.80 -9.18
CA SER A 143 -8.26 28.26 -9.11
C SER A 143 -8.34 28.82 -7.70
N GLY A 144 -8.42 28.01 -6.68
CA GLY A 144 -8.27 28.42 -5.29
C GLY A 144 -9.15 27.67 -4.29
N GLY A 145 -8.51 26.92 -3.40
CA GLY A 145 -9.17 26.35 -2.22
C GLY A 145 -9.84 25.01 -2.42
N ASP A 146 -9.47 24.25 -3.46
CA ASP A 146 -9.91 22.86 -3.56
C ASP A 146 -9.27 22.06 -2.43
N SER A 147 -10.12 21.56 -1.53
CA SER A 147 -9.72 20.76 -0.38
C SER A 147 -8.96 19.50 -0.77
N LEU A 148 -9.21 18.96 -1.98
CA LEU A 148 -8.51 17.77 -2.50
C LEU A 148 -7.05 18.08 -2.88
N VAL A 149 -6.78 19.24 -3.49
CA VAL A 149 -5.40 19.64 -3.84
C VAL A 149 -4.54 19.78 -2.58
N ASP A 150 -5.10 20.38 -1.53
CA ASP A 150 -4.38 20.53 -0.26
C ASP A 150 -4.23 19.19 0.45
N LEU A 151 -5.24 18.31 0.36
CA LEU A 151 -5.26 16.99 0.97
C LEU A 151 -4.22 16.04 0.37
N PHE A 152 -4.11 16.02 -0.96
CA PHE A 152 -3.12 15.20 -1.68
C PHE A 152 -1.72 15.81 -1.66
N GLY A 153 -1.60 17.11 -1.32
CA GLY A 153 -0.35 17.86 -1.28
C GLY A 153 0.02 18.46 -2.64
N ARG A 154 -0.08 19.77 -2.76
CA ARG A 154 0.17 20.51 -4.02
C ARG A 154 1.51 20.17 -4.67
N GLU A 155 2.61 20.19 -3.89
CA GLU A 155 3.96 19.87 -4.37
C GLU A 155 4.06 18.45 -4.94
N GLN A 156 3.37 17.51 -4.30
CA GLN A 156 3.33 16.12 -4.75
C GLN A 156 2.56 15.98 -6.08
N LEU A 157 1.47 16.72 -6.25
CA LEU A 157 0.65 16.70 -7.44
C LEU A 157 1.30 17.37 -8.67
N GLU A 158 2.24 18.30 -8.46
CA GLU A 158 2.99 18.94 -9.57
C GLU A 158 3.81 17.93 -10.37
N GLN A 159 4.28 16.87 -9.74
CA GLN A 159 5.08 15.81 -10.37
C GLN A 159 4.25 14.60 -10.82
N GLY A 160 2.97 14.56 -10.48
CA GLY A 160 2.14 13.39 -10.66
C GLY A 160 2.48 12.26 -9.68
N ARG A 161 1.46 11.69 -9.03
CA ARG A 161 1.66 10.61 -8.04
C ARG A 161 0.53 9.61 -8.06
N TYR A 162 0.87 8.39 -7.62
CA TYR A 162 -0.12 7.37 -7.30
C TYR A 162 -0.47 7.45 -5.82
N PHE A 163 -1.73 7.22 -5.52
CA PHE A 163 -2.23 7.11 -4.15
C PHE A 163 -3.08 5.86 -4.00
N VAL A 164 -2.98 5.23 -2.84
CA VAL A 164 -3.87 4.13 -2.45
C VAL A 164 -4.80 4.64 -1.37
N VAL A 165 -6.10 4.56 -1.63
CA VAL A 165 -7.16 5.01 -0.74
C VAL A 165 -7.97 3.80 -0.30
N ASP A 166 -8.23 3.70 1.00
CA ASP A 166 -9.00 2.61 1.58
C ASP A 166 -10.53 2.78 1.38
N PRO A 167 -11.34 1.75 1.64
CA PRO A 167 -12.80 1.82 1.51
C PRO A 167 -13.50 2.79 2.49
N LEU A 168 -12.77 3.38 3.41
CA LEU A 168 -13.26 4.44 4.31
C LEU A 168 -12.93 5.84 3.79
N GLY A 169 -12.15 5.93 2.70
CA GLY A 169 -11.71 7.18 2.09
C GLY A 169 -10.43 7.74 2.69
N ASN A 170 -9.63 6.94 3.41
CA ASN A 170 -8.34 7.40 3.94
C ASN A 170 -7.23 7.16 2.92
N ILE A 171 -6.36 8.15 2.72
CA ILE A 171 -5.18 8.02 1.88
C ILE A 171 -4.11 7.29 2.69
N ILE A 172 -3.84 6.01 2.34
CA ILE A 172 -2.94 5.15 3.11
C ILE A 172 -1.51 5.25 2.63
N LEU A 173 -1.31 5.26 1.31
CA LEU A 173 0.00 5.24 0.68
C LEU A 173 0.07 6.24 -0.47
N SER A 174 1.26 6.81 -0.69
CA SER A 174 1.58 7.53 -1.92
C SER A 174 2.90 7.04 -2.54
N TYR A 175 3.01 7.19 -3.85
CA TYR A 175 4.17 6.79 -4.64
C TYR A 175 4.44 7.82 -5.74
N PRO A 176 5.71 8.14 -6.05
CA PRO A 176 6.03 8.93 -7.23
C PRO A 176 5.61 8.17 -8.51
N ASP A 177 5.44 8.88 -9.59
CA ASP A 177 5.10 8.31 -10.91
C ASP A 177 6.17 7.33 -11.43
N SER A 178 7.43 7.54 -11.01
CA SER A 178 8.58 6.69 -11.30
C SER A 178 8.67 5.42 -10.45
N ALA A 179 7.72 5.20 -9.52
CA ALA A 179 7.74 4.05 -8.62
C ALA A 179 7.72 2.71 -9.38
N ASP A 180 8.36 1.71 -8.80
CA ASP A 180 8.35 0.35 -9.31
C ASP A 180 6.92 -0.23 -9.23
N GLN A 181 6.39 -0.61 -10.38
CA GLN A 181 5.05 -1.18 -10.54
C GLN A 181 4.84 -2.43 -9.69
N GLN A 182 5.85 -3.31 -9.60
CA GLN A 182 5.76 -4.54 -8.82
C GLN A 182 5.60 -4.25 -7.32
N ARG A 183 6.30 -3.23 -6.82
CA ARG A 183 6.21 -2.83 -5.41
C ARG A 183 4.83 -2.25 -5.06
N LEU A 184 4.26 -1.47 -5.99
CA LEU A 184 2.89 -0.96 -5.83
C LEU A 184 1.88 -2.12 -5.79
N LEU A 185 2.05 -3.12 -6.66
CA LEU A 185 1.22 -4.32 -6.69
C LEU A 185 1.34 -5.11 -5.38
N ASP A 186 2.56 -5.42 -4.92
CA ASP A 186 2.82 -6.20 -3.71
C ASP A 186 2.19 -5.54 -2.46
N ASP A 187 2.31 -4.21 -2.34
CA ASP A 187 1.72 -3.46 -1.23
C ASP A 187 0.18 -3.48 -1.31
N LEU A 188 -0.40 -3.35 -2.51
CA LEU A 188 -1.85 -3.40 -2.71
C LEU A 188 -2.42 -4.79 -2.43
N GLU A 189 -1.81 -5.85 -2.95
CA GLU A 189 -2.19 -7.25 -2.65
C GLU A 189 -2.17 -7.52 -1.15
N ARG A 190 -1.15 -7.02 -0.46
CA ARG A 190 -1.06 -7.16 0.99
C ARG A 190 -2.20 -6.44 1.70
N LEU A 191 -2.53 -5.21 1.32
CA LEU A 191 -3.66 -4.47 1.89
C LEU A 191 -4.98 -5.19 1.66
N LEU A 192 -5.19 -5.71 0.44
CA LEU A 192 -6.39 -6.48 0.07
C LEU A 192 -6.49 -7.81 0.85
N SER A 193 -5.35 -8.47 1.12
CA SER A 193 -5.32 -9.75 1.84
C SER A 193 -5.76 -9.63 3.30
N VAL A 194 -5.49 -8.49 3.96
CA VAL A 194 -5.88 -8.24 5.35
C VAL A 194 -7.24 -7.53 5.47
N SER A 195 -7.73 -6.95 4.38
CA SER A 195 -9.02 -6.26 4.31
C SER A 195 -10.14 -7.23 3.91
N ARG A 196 -11.25 -7.17 4.65
CA ARG A 196 -12.48 -7.91 4.31
C ARG A 196 -13.53 -7.04 3.62
N VAL A 197 -13.20 -5.77 3.37
CA VAL A 197 -14.10 -4.76 2.78
C VAL A 197 -13.60 -4.39 1.39
N GLY A 198 -14.54 -4.13 0.50
CA GLY A 198 -14.27 -3.79 -0.91
C GLY A 198 -14.81 -4.84 -1.85
#